data_f6022a1ebf35c20d116d71c61768c92c
#
_entry.id   f6022a1ebf35c20d116d71c61768c92c
#
_cell.length_a   1.000
_cell.length_b   1.000
_cell.length_c   1.000
_cell.angle_alpha   90.00
_cell.angle_beta   90.00
_cell.angle_gamma   90.00
#
_symmetry.space_group_name_H-M   'P 1'
#
loop_
_entity.id
_entity.type
_entity.pdbx_description
1 polymer ?
#
loop_
_entity_poly.entity_id
_entity_poly.type
_entity_poly.pdbx_seq_one_letter_code
_entity_poly.pdbx_strand_id
1 'polypeptide(L)'
;MNMFSIPSRWKHDFARLVRNFKYDFDDNNDLLIANVKFDNYLDVYAPDGLGWQRRKNLVTTEGKNHVLDVVLHGTSAVATWYVAPSSGNVEPSATWTHSGATAYHTVATELLAGTDYNESTRVAFVEAAASAGSITNTASPATFTAKIDNVTIRGCGLCSTSVSQSTSASYALLAAS
;
A
#
# COMPACT_ATOMS: atom_id res chain seq x y z
N MET A 1 -16.04 -45.62 -7.59
CA MET A 1 -16.21 -44.50 -6.66
C MET A 1 -16.90 -43.38 -7.43
N ASN A 2 -18.18 -43.07 -7.11
CA ASN A 2 -18.99 -42.16 -7.92
C ASN A 2 -18.55 -40.72 -7.67
N MET A 3 -18.04 -40.06 -8.71
CA MET A 3 -17.82 -38.63 -8.72
C MET A 3 -19.15 -37.91 -8.47
N PHE A 4 -19.22 -37.12 -7.38
CA PHE A 4 -20.35 -36.24 -7.14
C PHE A 4 -20.44 -35.23 -8.30
N SER A 5 -21.48 -35.39 -9.13
CA SER A 5 -21.81 -34.39 -10.14
C SER A 5 -22.36 -33.16 -9.44
N ILE A 6 -21.59 -32.09 -9.43
CA ILE A 6 -22.04 -30.78 -8.92
C ILE A 6 -23.17 -30.29 -9.85
N PRO A 7 -24.37 -29.99 -9.34
CA PRO A 7 -25.47 -29.49 -10.17
C PRO A 7 -25.07 -28.21 -10.92
N SER A 8 -25.50 -28.11 -12.19
CA SER A 8 -25.13 -26.99 -13.08
C SER A 8 -25.45 -25.59 -12.48
N ARG A 9 -26.49 -25.52 -11.67
CA ARG A 9 -26.89 -24.31 -10.93
C ARG A 9 -25.82 -23.83 -9.95
N TRP A 10 -25.14 -24.76 -9.28
CA TRP A 10 -24.04 -24.42 -8.34
C TRP A 10 -22.77 -23.96 -9.05
N LYS A 11 -22.55 -24.40 -10.28
CA LYS A 11 -21.42 -23.95 -11.10
C LYS A 11 -21.54 -22.46 -11.45
N HIS A 12 -22.75 -21.97 -11.68
CA HIS A 12 -22.99 -20.55 -11.96
C HIS A 12 -22.85 -19.66 -10.72
N ASP A 13 -23.35 -20.10 -9.57
CA ASP A 13 -23.27 -19.32 -8.33
C ASP A 13 -21.84 -19.32 -7.79
N PHE A 14 -21.14 -20.44 -7.92
CA PHE A 14 -19.72 -20.55 -7.57
C PHE A 14 -18.86 -19.67 -8.49
N ALA A 15 -19.08 -19.66 -9.79
CA ALA A 15 -18.37 -18.80 -10.74
C ALA A 15 -18.62 -17.31 -10.47
N ARG A 16 -19.73 -16.94 -9.87
CA ARG A 16 -20.08 -15.56 -9.50
C ARG A 16 -19.39 -15.12 -8.21
N LEU A 17 -19.27 -16.03 -7.24
CA LEU A 17 -18.51 -15.80 -5.99
C LEU A 17 -17.01 -15.67 -6.25
N VAL A 18 -16.52 -16.35 -7.29
CA VAL A 18 -15.11 -16.58 -7.59
C VAL A 18 -14.48 -15.52 -8.49
N ARG A 19 -15.24 -14.58 -9.04
CA ARG A 19 -14.68 -13.55 -9.95
C ARG A 19 -13.56 -12.72 -9.36
N ASN A 20 -13.41 -12.71 -8.04
CA ASN A 20 -12.37 -11.95 -7.34
C ASN A 20 -11.28 -12.80 -6.69
N PHE A 21 -11.35 -14.14 -6.83
CA PHE A 21 -10.35 -15.06 -6.29
C PHE A 21 -9.71 -15.84 -7.44
N LYS A 22 -8.39 -15.78 -7.53
CA LYS A 22 -7.65 -16.69 -8.41
C LYS A 22 -7.47 -18.00 -7.65
N TYR A 23 -8.08 -19.08 -8.13
CA TYR A 23 -7.85 -20.41 -7.59
C TYR A 23 -6.63 -21.01 -8.26
N ASP A 24 -5.80 -21.60 -7.46
CA ASP A 24 -4.73 -22.47 -7.92
C ASP A 24 -4.96 -23.84 -7.28
N PHE A 25 -4.54 -24.89 -7.95
CA PHE A 25 -4.59 -26.24 -7.44
C PHE A 25 -3.17 -26.72 -7.24
N ASP A 26 -2.89 -27.36 -6.11
CA ASP A 26 -1.61 -27.99 -5.89
C ASP A 26 -1.49 -29.31 -6.71
N ASP A 27 -0.33 -29.95 -6.62
CA ASP A 27 -0.05 -31.20 -7.32
C ASP A 27 -0.97 -32.37 -6.90
N ASN A 28 -1.69 -32.23 -5.77
CA ASN A 28 -2.68 -33.18 -5.26
C ASN A 28 -4.11 -32.83 -5.70
N ASN A 29 -4.29 -31.76 -6.50
CA ASN A 29 -5.57 -31.22 -6.93
C ASN A 29 -6.43 -30.65 -5.78
N ASP A 30 -5.79 -30.24 -4.70
CA ASP A 30 -6.42 -29.50 -3.61
C ASP A 30 -6.56 -28.02 -3.96
N LEU A 31 -7.73 -27.45 -3.66
CA LEU A 31 -8.02 -26.05 -3.92
C LEU A 31 -7.20 -25.15 -3.01
N LEU A 32 -6.22 -24.44 -3.58
CA LEU A 32 -5.50 -23.40 -2.88
C LEU A 32 -6.24 -22.07 -3.03
N ILE A 33 -6.70 -21.49 -1.92
CA ILE A 33 -7.15 -20.10 -1.88
C ILE A 33 -5.90 -19.23 -1.92
N ALA A 34 -5.36 -19.07 -3.12
CA ALA A 34 -4.18 -18.25 -3.31
C ALA A 34 -4.58 -16.85 -3.77
N ASN A 35 -4.10 -15.86 -3.06
CA ASN A 35 -4.00 -14.45 -3.41
C ASN A 35 -5.20 -13.58 -3.04
N VAL A 36 -5.15 -13.00 -1.87
CA VAL A 36 -5.75 -11.69 -1.62
C VAL A 36 -4.96 -10.68 -2.47
N LYS A 37 -5.59 -10.15 -3.51
CA LYS A 37 -4.97 -9.15 -4.38
C LYS A 37 -5.31 -7.76 -3.87
N PHE A 38 -4.31 -7.01 -3.48
CA PHE A 38 -4.45 -5.59 -3.17
C PHE A 38 -4.13 -4.78 -4.42
N ASP A 39 -5.13 -4.15 -5.03
CA ASP A 39 -4.91 -3.13 -6.05
C ASP A 39 -4.91 -1.75 -5.37
N ASN A 40 -3.77 -1.11 -5.37
CA ASN A 40 -3.54 0.18 -4.73
C ASN A 40 -3.19 1.23 -5.78
N TYR A 41 -3.73 2.44 -5.63
CA TYR A 41 -3.42 3.57 -6.49
C TYR A 41 -3.10 4.79 -5.63
N LEU A 42 -2.15 5.57 -6.09
CA LEU A 42 -1.86 6.90 -5.60
C LEU A 42 -2.35 7.93 -6.62
N ASP A 43 -3.22 8.81 -6.19
CA ASP A 43 -3.61 9.98 -6.96
C ASP A 43 -2.88 11.20 -6.38
N VAL A 44 -2.04 11.85 -7.18
CA VAL A 44 -1.28 13.05 -6.81
C VAL A 44 -1.79 14.21 -7.63
N TYR A 45 -2.09 15.34 -6.99
CA TYR A 45 -2.40 16.58 -7.67
C TYR A 45 -1.13 17.39 -7.87
N ALA A 46 -0.82 17.71 -9.12
CA ALA A 46 0.29 18.58 -9.50
C ALA A 46 -0.24 19.97 -9.85
N PRO A 47 0.09 21.03 -9.08
CA PRO A 47 -0.42 22.38 -9.28
C PRO A 47 0.17 23.09 -10.51
N ASP A 48 1.20 22.54 -11.13
CA ASP A 48 1.91 23.04 -12.32
C ASP A 48 1.09 22.94 -13.64
N GLY A 49 -0.21 22.60 -13.55
CA GLY A 49 -1.11 22.45 -14.70
C GLY A 49 -1.28 21.03 -15.19
N LEU A 50 -0.56 20.05 -14.64
CA LEU A 50 -0.74 18.63 -14.97
C LEU A 50 -1.98 18.01 -14.31
N GLY A 51 -2.54 18.68 -13.28
CA GLY A 51 -3.75 18.22 -12.59
C GLY A 51 -3.51 16.89 -11.83
N TRP A 52 -4.58 16.08 -11.73
CA TRP A 52 -4.50 14.78 -11.05
C TRP A 52 -3.76 13.74 -11.89
N GLN A 53 -2.73 13.13 -11.30
CA GLN A 53 -1.95 12.05 -11.86
C GLN A 53 -2.18 10.77 -11.06
N ARG A 54 -2.60 9.68 -11.74
CA ARG A 54 -2.76 8.37 -11.10
C ARG A 54 -1.54 7.50 -11.33
N ARG A 55 -1.00 6.95 -10.26
CA ARG A 55 0.10 5.97 -10.28
C ARG A 55 -0.34 4.68 -9.60
N LYS A 56 0.12 3.54 -10.15
CA LYS A 56 -0.07 2.26 -9.48
C LYS A 56 0.86 2.21 -8.27
N ASN A 57 0.30 1.85 -7.13
CA ASN A 57 1.05 1.69 -5.89
C ASN A 57 1.27 0.20 -5.61
N LEU A 58 2.46 -0.16 -5.17
CA LEU A 58 2.83 -1.54 -4.84
C LEU A 58 2.75 -1.77 -3.34
N VAL A 59 1.92 -2.74 -2.91
CA VAL A 59 1.91 -3.21 -1.51
C VAL A 59 3.15 -4.07 -1.29
N THR A 60 3.97 -3.69 -0.32
CA THR A 60 5.20 -4.41 0.00
C THR A 60 4.91 -5.75 0.68
N THR A 61 5.89 -6.64 0.74
CA THR A 61 5.77 -7.90 1.50
C THR A 61 5.59 -7.61 3.00
N GLU A 62 6.31 -6.61 3.53
CA GLU A 62 6.14 -6.14 4.90
C GLU A 62 4.71 -5.67 5.17
N GLY A 63 4.14 -4.87 4.27
CA GLY A 63 2.76 -4.40 4.37
C GLY A 63 1.72 -5.53 4.30
N LYS A 64 1.91 -6.51 3.42
CA LYS A 64 1.05 -7.70 3.34
C LYS A 64 1.09 -8.50 4.64
N ASN A 65 2.28 -8.74 5.16
CA ASN A 65 2.45 -9.46 6.44
C ASN A 65 1.74 -8.71 7.57
N HIS A 66 1.91 -7.37 7.66
CA HIS A 66 1.23 -6.58 8.67
C HIS A 66 -0.30 -6.72 8.59
N VAL A 67 -0.89 -6.64 7.39
CA VAL A 67 -2.35 -6.82 7.22
C VAL A 67 -2.78 -8.22 7.65
N LEU A 68 -2.05 -9.26 7.25
CA LEU A 68 -2.37 -10.64 7.63
C LEU A 68 -2.25 -10.86 9.15
N ASP A 69 -1.22 -10.30 9.76
CA ASP A 69 -1.01 -10.40 11.21
C ASP A 69 -2.13 -9.69 12.00
N VAL A 70 -2.57 -8.51 11.54
CA VAL A 70 -3.71 -7.81 12.17
C VAL A 70 -5.00 -8.60 12.02
N VAL A 71 -5.29 -9.12 10.82
CA VAL A 71 -6.58 -9.74 10.52
C VAL A 71 -6.66 -11.18 11.04
N LEU A 72 -5.58 -11.97 10.91
CA LEU A 72 -5.59 -13.41 11.17
C LEU A 72 -4.83 -13.82 12.43
N HIS A 73 -3.85 -13.03 12.89
CA HIS A 73 -3.00 -13.35 14.03
C HIS A 73 -3.30 -12.51 15.27
N GLY A 74 -4.22 -11.54 15.19
CA GLY A 74 -4.65 -10.72 16.33
C GLY A 74 -3.62 -9.69 16.79
N THR A 75 -2.64 -9.35 15.96
CA THR A 75 -1.69 -8.26 16.24
C THR A 75 -2.41 -6.93 16.22
N SER A 76 -1.98 -5.98 17.06
CA SER A 76 -2.57 -4.64 17.10
C SER A 76 -2.38 -3.92 15.76
N ALA A 77 -3.46 -3.31 15.27
CA ALA A 77 -3.42 -2.48 14.07
C ALA A 77 -2.55 -1.22 14.30
N VAL A 78 -1.88 -0.75 13.25
CA VAL A 78 -1.28 0.58 13.23
C VAL A 78 -2.38 1.62 13.33
N ALA A 79 -2.30 2.50 14.33
CA ALA A 79 -3.35 3.49 14.60
C ALA A 79 -3.40 4.61 13.54
N THR A 80 -2.26 4.96 12.95
CA THR A 80 -2.17 6.02 11.93
C THR A 80 -1.06 5.69 10.94
N TRP A 81 -1.39 5.77 9.68
CA TRP A 81 -0.45 5.70 8.57
C TRP A 81 -0.04 7.10 8.12
N TYR A 82 1.17 7.24 7.60
CA TYR A 82 1.74 8.52 7.20
C TYR A 82 2.27 8.44 5.77
N VAL A 83 2.03 9.48 5.00
CA VAL A 83 2.55 9.60 3.63
C VAL A 83 3.98 10.13 3.68
N ALA A 84 4.88 9.44 3.00
CA ALA A 84 6.31 9.76 2.90
C ALA A 84 6.65 10.05 1.43
N PRO A 85 6.76 11.32 1.01
CA PRO A 85 7.11 11.66 -0.36
C PRO A 85 8.58 11.33 -0.65
N SER A 86 8.89 10.99 -1.91
CA SER A 86 10.23 10.62 -2.35
C SER A 86 10.60 11.26 -3.69
N SER A 87 11.91 11.47 -3.90
CA SER A 87 12.47 12.07 -5.11
C SER A 87 13.22 11.06 -5.98
N GLY A 88 13.46 9.84 -5.51
CA GLY A 88 14.19 8.81 -6.23
C GLY A 88 13.49 8.38 -7.52
N ASN A 89 14.27 8.20 -8.59
CA ASN A 89 13.78 7.68 -9.86
C ASN A 89 14.02 6.17 -9.91
N VAL A 90 13.29 5.45 -9.07
CA VAL A 90 13.43 3.99 -8.93
C VAL A 90 12.06 3.33 -8.96
N GLU A 91 11.99 2.15 -9.56
CA GLU A 91 10.76 1.36 -9.57
C GLU A 91 10.49 0.77 -8.18
N PRO A 92 9.24 0.86 -7.68
CA PRO A 92 8.88 0.26 -6.42
C PRO A 92 9.09 -1.25 -6.41
N SER A 93 9.61 -1.78 -5.30
CA SER A 93 9.82 -3.21 -5.12
C SER A 93 9.02 -3.75 -3.93
N ALA A 94 8.46 -4.96 -4.10
CA ALA A 94 7.80 -5.67 -3.01
C ALA A 94 8.74 -6.01 -1.84
N THR A 95 10.05 -5.99 -2.06
CA THR A 95 11.07 -6.24 -1.05
C THR A 95 11.44 -5.01 -0.23
N TRP A 96 10.93 -3.83 -0.58
CA TRP A 96 11.18 -2.63 0.22
C TRP A 96 10.55 -2.76 1.60
N THR A 97 11.26 -2.24 2.59
CA THR A 97 10.92 -2.30 4.01
C THR A 97 10.98 -0.90 4.62
N HIS A 98 10.48 -0.75 5.83
CA HIS A 98 10.67 0.51 6.57
C HIS A 98 12.12 0.71 7.01
N SER A 99 12.84 -0.36 7.35
CA SER A 99 14.21 -0.30 7.89
C SER A 99 15.12 -1.33 7.23
N GLY A 100 16.43 -1.22 7.44
CA GLY A 100 17.43 -2.14 6.91
C GLY A 100 17.97 -1.78 5.53
N ALA A 101 18.56 -2.73 4.83
CA ALA A 101 19.26 -2.49 3.56
C ALA A 101 18.33 -2.06 2.40
N THR A 102 17.07 -2.47 2.46
CA THR A 102 16.02 -2.14 1.48
C THR A 102 15.05 -1.08 2.01
N ALA A 103 15.49 -0.27 2.99
CA ALA A 103 14.65 0.74 3.60
C ALA A 103 14.20 1.79 2.59
N TYR A 104 12.90 2.06 2.56
CA TYR A 104 12.25 3.01 1.66
C TYR A 104 12.96 4.37 1.63
N HIS A 105 13.27 4.93 2.81
CA HIS A 105 13.89 6.25 2.92
C HIS A 105 15.24 6.34 2.18
N THR A 106 15.98 5.24 2.10
CA THR A 106 17.27 5.17 1.40
C THR A 106 17.09 4.89 -0.09
N VAL A 107 16.34 3.81 -0.43
CA VAL A 107 16.24 3.35 -1.82
C VAL A 107 15.39 4.27 -2.69
N ALA A 108 14.33 4.87 -2.13
CA ALA A 108 13.45 5.80 -2.83
C ALA A 108 13.86 7.27 -2.63
N THR A 109 14.89 7.56 -1.83
CA THR A 109 15.32 8.93 -1.49
C THR A 109 14.16 9.74 -0.92
N GLU A 110 13.71 9.36 0.28
CA GLU A 110 12.62 10.06 0.96
C GLU A 110 12.97 11.53 1.19
N LEU A 111 12.03 12.42 0.92
CA LEU A 111 12.13 13.85 1.24
C LEU A 111 12.01 14.06 2.75
N LEU A 112 12.82 14.95 3.27
CA LEU A 112 12.96 15.17 4.71
C LEU A 112 11.97 16.22 5.22
N ALA A 113 11.13 15.85 6.16
CA ALA A 113 10.21 16.74 6.85
C ALA A 113 10.96 17.89 7.54
N GLY A 114 10.40 19.10 7.45
CA GLY A 114 11.01 20.32 7.97
C GLY A 114 12.21 20.86 7.17
N THR A 115 12.72 20.10 6.20
CA THR A 115 13.84 20.48 5.32
C THR A 115 13.39 20.66 3.88
N ASP A 116 12.82 19.65 3.27
CA ASP A 116 12.38 19.69 1.87
C ASP A 116 10.93 20.21 1.76
N TYR A 117 10.12 19.99 2.78
CA TYR A 117 8.77 20.52 2.92
C TYR A 117 8.54 21.09 4.32
N ASN A 118 7.54 21.98 4.47
CA ASN A 118 7.35 22.79 5.68
C ASN A 118 6.86 21.99 6.89
N GLU A 119 6.09 20.94 6.67
CA GLU A 119 5.58 20.10 7.73
C GLU A 119 6.74 19.46 8.50
N SER A 120 6.70 19.52 9.84
CA SER A 120 7.78 19.04 10.71
C SER A 120 7.88 17.52 10.81
N THR A 121 6.86 16.80 10.33
CA THR A 121 6.77 15.34 10.30
C THR A 121 6.13 14.90 8.99
N ARG A 122 6.14 13.60 8.71
CA ARG A 122 5.31 13.04 7.65
C ARG A 122 3.85 13.40 7.89
N VAL A 123 3.10 13.65 6.84
CA VAL A 123 1.67 13.99 6.93
C VAL A 123 0.84 12.73 7.11
N ALA A 124 -0.12 12.76 8.03
CA ALA A 124 -1.00 11.64 8.28
C ALA A 124 -1.86 11.31 7.05
N PHE A 125 -2.02 10.02 6.77
CA PHE A 125 -3.04 9.51 5.86
C PHE A 125 -4.35 9.38 6.64
N VAL A 126 -5.23 10.37 6.48
CA VAL A 126 -6.53 10.42 7.17
C VAL A 126 -7.56 9.75 6.29
N GLU A 127 -7.80 8.48 6.55
CA GLU A 127 -8.73 7.65 5.78
C GLU A 127 -10.18 7.82 6.23
N ALA A 128 -11.10 7.65 5.29
CA ALA A 128 -12.51 7.41 5.59
C ALA A 128 -12.73 5.94 5.95
N ALA A 129 -13.86 5.62 6.55
CA ALA A 129 -14.24 4.23 6.78
C ALA A 129 -14.28 3.45 5.46
N ALA A 130 -13.81 2.20 5.49
CA ALA A 130 -13.82 1.35 4.30
C ALA A 130 -15.26 1.12 3.81
N SER A 131 -15.47 1.26 2.50
CA SER A 131 -16.74 1.05 1.83
C SER A 131 -16.54 0.37 0.48
N ALA A 132 -17.38 -0.60 0.17
CA ALA A 132 -17.34 -1.36 -1.07
C ALA A 132 -15.94 -1.96 -1.40
N GLY A 133 -15.20 -2.40 -0.36
CA GLY A 133 -13.86 -2.95 -0.51
C GLY A 133 -12.76 -1.91 -0.80
N SER A 134 -13.05 -0.64 -0.61
CA SER A 134 -12.13 0.47 -0.82
C SER A 134 -11.97 1.33 0.44
N ILE A 135 -10.78 1.90 0.61
CA ILE A 135 -10.48 2.91 1.63
C ILE A 135 -9.79 4.08 0.94
N THR A 136 -10.18 5.31 1.25
CA THR A 136 -9.66 6.52 0.61
C THR A 136 -9.45 7.63 1.62
N ASN A 137 -8.60 8.61 1.29
CA ASN A 137 -8.42 9.85 2.05
C ASN A 137 -8.91 11.09 1.27
N THR A 138 -9.80 10.91 0.30
CA THR A 138 -10.27 11.99 -0.59
C THR A 138 -10.88 13.18 0.17
N ALA A 139 -11.53 12.91 1.31
CA ALA A 139 -12.12 13.97 2.16
C ALA A 139 -11.06 14.79 2.93
N SER A 140 -9.87 14.19 3.15
CA SER A 140 -8.77 14.83 3.88
C SER A 140 -7.43 14.41 3.25
N PRO A 141 -7.10 14.90 2.04
CA PRO A 141 -5.87 14.53 1.35
C PRO A 141 -4.64 15.01 2.14
N ALA A 142 -3.57 14.21 2.13
CA ALA A 142 -2.29 14.62 2.65
C ALA A 142 -1.71 15.74 1.77
N THR A 143 -1.44 16.90 2.35
CA THR A 143 -0.87 18.06 1.64
C THR A 143 0.54 18.33 2.11
N PHE A 144 1.42 18.68 1.19
CA PHE A 144 2.81 19.01 1.43
C PHE A 144 3.11 20.38 0.85
N THR A 145 3.73 21.24 1.65
CA THR A 145 4.15 22.58 1.22
C THR A 145 5.65 22.56 0.98
N ALA A 146 6.07 22.63 -0.29
CA ALA A 146 7.50 22.69 -0.63
C ALA A 146 8.19 23.85 0.09
N LYS A 147 9.31 23.56 0.73
CA LYS A 147 10.10 24.56 1.49
C LYS A 147 11.26 25.10 0.68
N ILE A 148 11.75 24.33 -0.27
CA ILE A 148 12.84 24.70 -1.16
C ILE A 148 12.35 24.70 -2.62
N ASP A 149 12.96 25.52 -3.46
CA ASP A 149 12.68 25.54 -4.88
C ASP A 149 13.14 24.23 -5.54
N ASN A 150 12.40 23.80 -6.58
CA ASN A 150 12.71 22.63 -7.39
C ASN A 150 12.66 21.28 -6.64
N VAL A 151 11.84 21.15 -5.61
CA VAL A 151 11.54 19.84 -5.03
C VAL A 151 10.83 18.98 -6.10
N THR A 152 11.44 17.86 -6.42
CA THR A 152 10.83 16.89 -7.34
C THR A 152 10.24 15.76 -6.51
N ILE A 153 8.93 15.53 -6.63
CA ILE A 153 8.26 14.36 -6.04
C ILE A 153 8.03 13.34 -7.18
N ARG A 154 8.57 12.14 -7.04
CA ARG A 154 8.46 11.06 -8.02
C ARG A 154 7.61 9.90 -7.54
N GLY A 155 7.45 9.78 -6.22
CA GLY A 155 6.67 8.73 -5.59
C GLY A 155 6.36 9.04 -4.14
N CYS A 156 5.66 8.13 -3.48
CA CYS A 156 5.49 8.17 -2.04
C CYS A 156 5.37 6.77 -1.42
N GLY A 157 5.70 6.67 -0.14
CA GLY A 157 5.46 5.49 0.70
C GLY A 157 4.37 5.75 1.72
N LEU A 158 3.75 4.67 2.20
CA LEU A 158 2.81 4.71 3.32
C LEU A 158 3.46 4.00 4.52
N CYS A 159 3.88 4.77 5.50
CA CYS A 159 4.69 4.33 6.64
C CYS A 159 3.91 4.42 7.95
N SER A 160 4.22 3.55 8.92
CA SER A 160 3.55 3.53 10.23
C SER A 160 4.11 4.52 11.26
N THR A 161 5.04 5.41 10.87
CA THR A 161 5.61 6.44 11.75
C THR A 161 5.57 7.81 11.11
N SER A 162 5.37 8.84 11.93
CA SER A 162 5.42 10.26 11.52
C SER A 162 6.84 10.77 11.30
N VAL A 163 7.87 10.07 11.78
CA VAL A 163 9.27 10.52 11.68
C VAL A 163 9.82 10.16 10.30
N SER A 164 10.22 11.18 9.52
CA SER A 164 10.88 10.96 8.23
C SER A 164 12.26 10.33 8.42
N GLN A 165 12.66 9.49 7.46
CA GLN A 165 13.93 8.76 7.46
C GLN A 165 14.21 7.94 8.74
N SER A 166 13.16 7.53 9.47
CA SER A 166 13.32 6.65 10.63
C SER A 166 13.90 5.29 10.23
N THR A 167 14.86 4.81 10.99
CA THR A 167 15.52 3.51 10.81
C THR A 167 15.04 2.43 11.78
N SER A 168 14.04 2.75 12.62
CA SER A 168 13.54 1.78 13.61
C SER A 168 12.83 0.60 12.95
N ALA A 169 13.24 -0.61 13.33
CA ALA A 169 12.62 -1.86 12.88
C ALA A 169 11.21 -2.10 13.47
N SER A 170 10.77 -1.26 14.41
CA SER A 170 9.43 -1.35 15.01
C SER A 170 8.33 -0.78 14.12
N TYR A 171 8.68 -0.16 13.01
CA TYR A 171 7.74 0.45 12.07
C TYR A 171 7.63 -0.37 10.79
N ALA A 172 6.54 -0.15 10.04
CA ALA A 172 6.25 -0.86 8.82
C ALA A 172 6.07 0.08 7.62
N LEU A 173 6.44 -0.40 6.43
CA LEU A 173 6.12 0.18 5.13
C LEU A 173 4.97 -0.62 4.50
N LEU A 174 3.79 -0.02 4.40
CA LEU A 174 2.63 -0.69 3.80
C LEU A 174 2.76 -0.79 2.28
N ALA A 175 3.06 0.33 1.65
CA ALA A 175 3.06 0.43 0.19
C ALA A 175 4.00 1.53 -0.29
N ALA A 176 4.41 1.47 -1.57
CA ALA A 176 5.22 2.48 -2.24
C ALA A 176 4.87 2.63 -3.73
N SER A 177 5.06 3.81 -4.27
CA SER A 177 4.87 4.15 -5.69
C SER A 177 6.03 5.00 -6.20
#